data_3404018346184d4dbfcdfbdfa423160b
#
_entry.id   3404018346184d4dbfcdfbdfa423160b
#
_cell.length_a   1.000
_cell.length_b   1.000
_cell.length_c   1.000
_cell.angle_alpha   90.00
_cell.angle_beta   90.00
_cell.angle_gamma   90.00
#
_symmetry.space_group_name_H-M   'P 1'
#
loop_
_entity.id
_entity.type
_entity.pdbx_description
1 polymer ?
#
loop_
_entity_poly.entity_id
_entity_poly.type
_entity_poly.pdbx_seq_one_letter_code
_entity_poly.pdbx_strand_id
1 'polypeptide(L)'
;MGIVRTIHGDVDPASLGVVNAHDHLIRVGAGEVYIDPDHLLIDEDKAAQEATFFVEASKRYAPSATIVDMCPASSGRGVLMLRDVVDRVPDLQVIQATGFHQQKVYLEWRQSWVNQYTVAEIADLLIADVVEGVDAGDYMGPLVKRTDIRAGCIKWATAYGRITDWEVKTGQAVAIASKETGAPINTHVTAGTCGPEQARFLIDQGVAPEKIAIGHIQRNWDPWVHEQIVATGAYVELDGTNRIKYVPDHARVNLLRVLGEKGYGKQILLGTDSGKSSYQKAYGSVTGIDFDPAVFAPRLIDDEGFDRAYVQDLLVGNAAAFFAWDPVKA
;
A
#
# COMPACT_ATOMS: atom_id res chain seq x y z
N MET A 1 -13.50 11.93 15.05
CA MET A 1 -13.22 10.62 14.48
C MET A 1 -12.46 10.87 13.18
N GLY A 2 -11.35 10.15 12.96
CA GLY A 2 -10.59 10.27 11.72
C GLY A 2 -11.43 9.87 10.51
N ILE A 3 -10.98 10.27 9.33
CA ILE A 3 -11.56 9.86 8.05
C ILE A 3 -10.63 8.86 7.37
N VAL A 4 -11.15 8.07 6.45
CA VAL A 4 -10.35 7.39 5.43
C VAL A 4 -10.67 8.03 4.08
N ARG A 5 -9.65 8.35 3.31
CA ARG A 5 -9.81 8.97 1.99
C ARG A 5 -9.76 7.92 0.89
N THR A 6 -10.89 7.76 0.21
CA THR A 6 -11.03 6.88 -0.96
C THR A 6 -11.08 7.71 -2.26
N ILE A 7 -11.04 7.05 -3.39
CA ILE A 7 -11.18 7.71 -4.71
C ILE A 7 -12.54 8.39 -4.91
N HIS A 8 -13.57 8.00 -4.14
CA HIS A 8 -14.91 8.60 -4.14
C HIS A 8 -15.11 9.64 -3.04
N GLY A 9 -14.09 9.92 -2.23
CA GLY A 9 -14.13 10.89 -1.14
C GLY A 9 -13.86 10.29 0.23
N ASP A 10 -14.10 11.10 1.26
CA ASP A 10 -13.79 10.74 2.64
C ASP A 10 -14.93 9.90 3.24
N VAL A 11 -14.58 8.79 3.88
CA VAL A 11 -15.53 7.83 4.49
C VAL A 11 -15.20 7.55 5.95
N ASP A 12 -16.16 6.97 6.67
CA ASP A 12 -15.94 6.47 8.04
C ASP A 12 -15.00 5.25 7.98
N PRO A 13 -13.96 5.18 8.81
CA PRO A 13 -13.07 4.01 8.88
C PRO A 13 -13.82 2.68 9.08
N ALA A 14 -14.95 2.68 9.81
CA ALA A 14 -15.76 1.48 10.02
C ALA A 14 -16.43 0.95 8.74
N SER A 15 -16.51 1.74 7.67
CA SER A 15 -17.12 1.35 6.40
C SER A 15 -16.20 0.60 5.46
N LEU A 16 -14.90 0.52 5.75
CA LEU A 16 -13.89 -0.07 4.83
C LEU A 16 -14.11 -1.57 4.55
N GLY A 17 -14.64 -2.31 5.53
CA GLY A 17 -14.75 -3.75 5.43
C GLY A 17 -13.40 -4.46 5.45
N VAL A 18 -13.26 -5.54 4.68
CA VAL A 18 -11.97 -6.24 4.53
C VAL A 18 -11.03 -5.37 3.72
N VAL A 19 -9.80 -5.19 4.20
CA VAL A 19 -8.81 -4.32 3.55
C VAL A 19 -7.62 -5.14 3.05
N ASN A 20 -7.34 -5.06 1.75
CA ASN A 20 -6.06 -5.40 1.17
C ASN A 20 -5.18 -4.14 1.21
N ALA A 21 -4.24 -4.09 2.14
CA ALA A 21 -3.48 -2.88 2.46
C ALA A 21 -2.41 -2.52 1.41
N HIS A 22 -2.14 -3.43 0.46
CA HIS A 22 -1.16 -3.21 -0.61
C HIS A 22 -1.50 -4.02 -1.85
N ASP A 23 -1.97 -3.34 -2.90
CA ASP A 23 -2.18 -3.96 -4.20
C ASP A 23 -2.14 -2.97 -5.36
N HIS A 24 -2.42 -3.48 -6.59
CA HIS A 24 -2.43 -2.73 -7.83
C HIS A 24 -3.50 -3.28 -8.77
N LEU A 25 -4.51 -2.47 -9.09
CA LEU A 25 -5.55 -2.84 -10.05
C LEU A 25 -5.26 -2.35 -11.47
N ILE A 26 -4.78 -1.11 -11.58
CA ILE A 26 -4.47 -0.47 -12.87
C ILE A 26 -3.06 0.10 -12.83
N ARG A 27 -2.26 -0.23 -13.86
CA ARG A 27 -0.96 0.37 -14.11
C ARG A 27 -0.75 0.54 -15.62
N VAL A 28 -0.68 1.79 -16.08
CA VAL A 28 -0.74 2.13 -17.50
C VAL A 28 0.64 2.28 -18.16
N GLY A 29 1.74 2.07 -17.44
CA GLY A 29 3.09 2.21 -17.99
C GLY A 29 4.14 2.58 -16.95
N ALA A 30 5.04 3.48 -17.32
CA ALA A 30 6.17 3.99 -16.55
C ALA A 30 7.31 2.98 -16.29
N GLY A 31 8.27 3.35 -15.42
CA GLY A 31 9.53 2.65 -15.24
C GLY A 31 9.42 1.18 -14.87
N GLU A 32 8.46 0.80 -14.02
CA GLU A 32 8.26 -0.59 -13.63
C GLU A 32 7.83 -1.47 -14.81
N VAL A 33 6.91 -0.97 -15.64
CA VAL A 33 6.46 -1.69 -16.85
C VAL A 33 7.58 -1.78 -17.88
N TYR A 34 8.42 -0.75 -17.97
CA TYR A 34 9.60 -0.79 -18.84
C TYR A 34 10.62 -1.85 -18.41
N ILE A 35 10.84 -1.99 -17.09
CA ILE A 35 11.76 -3.00 -16.53
C ILE A 35 11.17 -4.41 -16.68
N ASP A 36 9.88 -4.56 -16.41
CA ASP A 36 9.18 -5.84 -16.48
C ASP A 36 7.74 -5.62 -17.00
N PRO A 37 7.48 -5.95 -18.30
CA PRO A 37 6.17 -5.75 -18.92
C PRO A 37 5.00 -6.48 -18.23
N ASP A 38 5.26 -7.47 -17.39
CA ASP A 38 4.24 -8.17 -16.60
C ASP A 38 3.52 -7.24 -15.61
N HIS A 39 4.12 -6.08 -15.30
CA HIS A 39 3.49 -5.02 -14.50
C HIS A 39 2.43 -4.20 -15.25
N LEU A 40 2.23 -4.39 -16.56
CA LEU A 40 1.21 -3.68 -17.32
C LEU A 40 -0.18 -4.23 -17.01
N LEU A 41 -1.02 -3.42 -16.38
CA LEU A 41 -2.40 -3.75 -15.96
C LEU A 41 -3.36 -2.70 -16.54
N ILE A 42 -3.76 -2.87 -17.82
CA ILE A 42 -4.61 -1.91 -18.54
C ILE A 42 -5.95 -2.49 -19.02
N ASP A 43 -6.23 -3.72 -18.66
CA ASP A 43 -7.49 -4.39 -19.02
C ASP A 43 -8.52 -4.16 -17.90
N GLU A 44 -9.38 -3.18 -18.08
CA GLU A 44 -10.39 -2.79 -17.10
C GLU A 44 -11.40 -3.91 -16.80
N ASP A 45 -11.71 -4.77 -17.77
CA ASP A 45 -12.62 -5.90 -17.55
C ASP A 45 -11.99 -6.93 -16.62
N LYS A 46 -10.70 -7.22 -16.81
CA LYS A 46 -9.96 -8.11 -15.91
C LYS A 46 -9.74 -7.49 -14.55
N ALA A 47 -9.44 -6.19 -14.47
CA ALA A 47 -9.32 -5.50 -13.20
C ALA A 47 -10.63 -5.53 -12.39
N ALA A 48 -11.77 -5.29 -13.05
CA ALA A 48 -13.09 -5.40 -12.42
C ALA A 48 -13.41 -6.84 -11.99
N GLN A 49 -13.04 -7.84 -12.79
CA GLN A 49 -13.19 -9.24 -12.44
C GLN A 49 -12.34 -9.63 -11.23
N GLU A 50 -11.08 -9.20 -11.18
CA GLU A 50 -10.16 -9.46 -10.07
C GLU A 50 -10.66 -8.83 -8.78
N ALA A 51 -11.10 -7.57 -8.84
CA ALA A 51 -11.70 -6.86 -7.72
C ALA A 51 -13.00 -7.53 -7.24
N THR A 52 -13.82 -8.07 -8.17
CA THR A 52 -15.05 -8.82 -7.83
C THR A 52 -14.71 -10.09 -7.04
N PHE A 53 -13.67 -10.83 -7.41
CA PHE A 53 -13.22 -11.99 -6.62
C PHE A 53 -12.87 -11.61 -5.18
N PHE A 54 -12.19 -10.47 -5.00
CA PHE A 54 -11.83 -9.97 -3.67
C PHE A 54 -13.07 -9.57 -2.85
N VAL A 55 -14.00 -8.82 -3.43
CA VAL A 55 -15.26 -8.44 -2.77
C VAL A 55 -16.05 -9.66 -2.34
N GLU A 56 -16.25 -10.63 -3.25
CA GLU A 56 -17.02 -11.84 -2.95
C GLU A 56 -16.38 -12.69 -1.83
N ALA A 57 -15.06 -12.85 -1.83
CA ALA A 57 -14.35 -13.55 -0.77
C ALA A 57 -14.44 -12.81 0.58
N SER A 58 -14.47 -11.48 0.54
CA SER A 58 -14.54 -10.61 1.70
C SER A 58 -15.89 -10.65 2.43
N LYS A 59 -16.98 -10.98 1.73
CA LYS A 59 -18.35 -11.05 2.31
C LYS A 59 -18.47 -12.02 3.48
N ARG A 60 -17.54 -12.95 3.64
CA ARG A 60 -17.45 -13.85 4.80
C ARG A 60 -17.09 -13.13 6.08
N TYR A 61 -16.45 -11.96 6.00
CA TYR A 61 -15.88 -11.22 7.13
C TYR A 61 -16.50 -9.83 7.30
N ALA A 62 -16.89 -9.18 6.21
CA ALA A 62 -17.49 -7.84 6.23
C ALA A 62 -18.35 -7.61 4.96
N PRO A 63 -19.33 -6.68 5.00
CA PRO A 63 -20.22 -6.40 3.88
C PRO A 63 -19.55 -5.68 2.71
N SER A 64 -18.41 -5.03 2.94
CA SER A 64 -17.64 -4.25 1.96
C SER A 64 -16.17 -4.68 1.95
N ALA A 65 -15.46 -4.24 0.94
CA ALA A 65 -14.03 -4.50 0.79
C ALA A 65 -13.29 -3.25 0.29
N THR A 66 -12.03 -3.11 0.69
CA THR A 66 -11.18 -1.97 0.32
C THR A 66 -9.85 -2.47 -0.22
N ILE A 67 -9.41 -1.93 -1.35
CA ILE A 67 -8.07 -2.14 -1.90
C ILE A 67 -7.28 -0.84 -1.75
N VAL A 68 -6.06 -0.92 -1.25
CA VAL A 68 -5.14 0.21 -1.29
C VAL A 68 -4.30 0.07 -2.55
N ASP A 69 -4.59 0.90 -3.57
CA ASP A 69 -3.81 0.94 -4.80
C ASP A 69 -2.53 1.73 -4.56
N MET A 70 -1.43 0.99 -4.47
CA MET A 70 -0.12 1.50 -4.10
C MET A 70 0.69 1.98 -5.30
N CYS A 71 0.06 2.35 -6.42
CA CYS A 71 0.71 3.04 -7.52
C CYS A 71 1.02 4.49 -7.13
N PRO A 72 2.31 4.84 -6.88
CA PRO A 72 2.70 6.20 -6.52
C PRO A 72 2.80 7.12 -7.74
N ALA A 73 3.16 8.37 -7.52
CA ALA A 73 3.32 9.36 -8.59
C ALA A 73 4.40 8.94 -9.61
N SER A 74 4.12 9.18 -10.88
CA SER A 74 4.98 8.84 -12.03
C SER A 74 5.36 7.35 -12.13
N SER A 75 4.47 6.46 -11.68
CA SER A 75 4.66 5.00 -11.75
C SER A 75 3.66 4.29 -12.67
N GLY A 76 2.94 5.05 -13.48
CA GLY A 76 1.88 4.52 -14.35
C GLY A 76 0.52 4.45 -13.68
N ARG A 77 0.24 5.34 -12.75
CA ARG A 77 -1.01 5.48 -12.03
C ARG A 77 -2.15 5.91 -12.97
N GLY A 78 -3.00 4.98 -13.38
CA GLY A 78 -4.13 5.23 -14.27
C GLY A 78 -5.42 5.55 -13.51
N VAL A 79 -5.47 6.66 -12.77
CA VAL A 79 -6.53 6.95 -11.79
C VAL A 79 -7.94 7.05 -12.38
N LEU A 80 -8.10 7.52 -13.62
CA LEU A 80 -9.40 7.60 -14.27
C LEU A 80 -9.90 6.20 -14.66
N MET A 81 -9.04 5.35 -15.23
CA MET A 81 -9.36 3.94 -15.49
C MET A 81 -9.66 3.20 -14.19
N LEU A 82 -8.90 3.46 -13.13
CA LEU A 82 -9.15 2.87 -11.82
C LEU A 82 -10.54 3.23 -11.29
N ARG A 83 -10.97 4.48 -11.40
CA ARG A 83 -12.32 4.90 -11.02
C ARG A 83 -13.38 4.18 -11.84
N ASP A 84 -13.21 4.11 -13.17
CA ASP A 84 -14.14 3.42 -14.05
C ASP A 84 -14.28 1.92 -13.70
N VAL A 85 -13.18 1.28 -13.25
CA VAL A 85 -13.20 -0.10 -12.72
C VAL A 85 -13.98 -0.18 -11.41
N VAL A 86 -13.73 0.73 -10.46
CA VAL A 86 -14.37 0.71 -9.14
C VAL A 86 -15.87 1.00 -9.24
N ASP A 87 -16.29 1.91 -10.13
CA ASP A 87 -17.70 2.21 -10.39
C ASP A 87 -18.50 0.99 -10.89
N ARG A 88 -17.81 -0.03 -11.44
CA ARG A 88 -18.39 -1.27 -11.95
C ARG A 88 -18.46 -2.39 -10.91
N VAL A 89 -17.82 -2.23 -9.75
CA VAL A 89 -17.72 -3.28 -8.71
C VAL A 89 -18.42 -2.83 -7.43
N PRO A 90 -19.67 -3.27 -7.19
CA PRO A 90 -20.39 -2.94 -5.97
C PRO A 90 -19.62 -3.35 -4.71
N ASP A 91 -19.79 -2.61 -3.62
CA ASP A 91 -19.19 -2.85 -2.30
C ASP A 91 -17.65 -2.75 -2.26
N LEU A 92 -17.01 -2.32 -3.37
CA LEU A 92 -15.58 -2.03 -3.44
C LEU A 92 -15.32 -0.56 -3.12
N GLN A 93 -14.31 -0.32 -2.27
CA GLN A 93 -13.68 0.99 -2.06
C GLN A 93 -12.21 0.90 -2.44
N VAL A 94 -11.62 2.00 -2.89
CA VAL A 94 -10.19 2.07 -3.19
C VAL A 94 -9.57 3.30 -2.56
N ILE A 95 -8.44 3.10 -1.87
CA ILE A 95 -7.55 4.15 -1.38
C ILE A 95 -6.42 4.30 -2.40
N GLN A 96 -6.25 5.49 -2.98
CA GLN A 96 -5.17 5.76 -3.92
C GLN A 96 -3.93 6.28 -3.20
N ALA A 97 -2.76 5.74 -3.53
CA ALA A 97 -1.49 6.27 -3.05
C ALA A 97 -0.96 7.44 -3.91
N THR A 98 -0.19 8.33 -3.28
CA THR A 98 0.81 9.19 -3.91
C THR A 98 2.20 8.85 -3.40
N GLY A 99 3.23 9.67 -3.66
CA GLY A 99 4.60 9.41 -3.17
C GLY A 99 5.49 8.75 -4.21
N PHE A 100 6.45 7.92 -3.76
CA PHE A 100 7.50 7.41 -4.64
C PHE A 100 7.83 5.94 -4.41
N HIS A 101 8.15 5.25 -5.51
CA HIS A 101 8.81 3.94 -5.50
C HIS A 101 10.34 4.11 -5.34
N GLN A 102 11.11 3.02 -5.37
CA GLN A 102 12.58 3.05 -5.27
C GLN A 102 13.23 3.79 -6.45
N GLN A 103 14.38 4.38 -6.17
CA GLN A 103 15.16 5.21 -7.10
C GLN A 103 15.30 4.62 -8.50
N LYS A 104 15.58 3.32 -8.62
CA LYS A 104 15.83 2.67 -9.92
C LYS A 104 14.66 2.78 -10.90
N VAL A 105 13.43 2.86 -10.39
CA VAL A 105 12.22 2.99 -11.22
C VAL A 105 12.18 4.35 -11.93
N TYR A 106 12.70 5.40 -11.27
CA TYR A 106 12.70 6.76 -11.81
C TYR A 106 13.96 7.14 -12.57
N LEU A 107 15.10 6.56 -12.23
CA LEU A 107 16.39 6.90 -12.88
C LEU A 107 16.54 6.30 -14.28
N GLU A 108 15.88 5.21 -14.57
CA GLU A 108 15.83 4.66 -15.92
C GLU A 108 15.07 5.58 -16.88
N TRP A 109 14.22 6.45 -16.33
CA TRP A 109 13.66 7.61 -17.02
C TRP A 109 14.57 8.83 -16.81
N ARG A 110 15.56 9.02 -17.69
CA ARG A 110 16.56 10.11 -17.62
C ARG A 110 15.96 11.50 -17.45
N GLN A 111 14.67 11.68 -17.72
CA GLN A 111 13.93 12.95 -17.64
C GLN A 111 13.02 13.02 -16.41
N SER A 112 13.19 12.16 -15.41
CA SER A 112 12.37 12.26 -14.20
C SER A 112 12.50 13.63 -13.55
N TRP A 113 11.38 14.32 -13.45
CA TRP A 113 11.27 15.64 -12.82
C TRP A 113 11.72 15.63 -11.35
N VAL A 114 11.59 14.50 -10.65
CA VAL A 114 12.02 14.34 -9.24
C VAL A 114 13.49 14.73 -9.04
N ASN A 115 14.35 14.50 -10.06
CA ASN A 115 15.76 14.84 -9.97
C ASN A 115 16.02 16.35 -10.04
N GLN A 116 15.08 17.12 -10.57
CA GLN A 116 15.23 18.56 -10.86
C GLN A 116 14.66 19.45 -9.76
N TYR A 117 13.71 18.96 -8.95
CA TYR A 117 13.01 19.74 -7.94
C TYR A 117 13.64 19.58 -6.56
N THR A 118 13.44 20.58 -5.70
CA THR A 118 13.84 20.58 -4.29
C THR A 118 12.93 19.68 -3.46
N VAL A 119 13.34 19.35 -2.23
CA VAL A 119 12.49 18.61 -1.26
C VAL A 119 11.17 19.32 -1.02
N ALA A 120 11.19 20.66 -0.88
CA ALA A 120 9.98 21.45 -0.63
C ALA A 120 9.00 21.39 -1.82
N GLU A 121 9.47 21.62 -3.05
CA GLU A 121 8.64 21.54 -4.26
C GLU A 121 8.04 20.13 -4.46
N ILE A 122 8.78 19.07 -4.13
CA ILE A 122 8.27 17.71 -4.16
C ILE A 122 7.21 17.51 -3.08
N ALA A 123 7.44 18.02 -1.87
CA ALA A 123 6.46 17.96 -0.79
C ALA A 123 5.15 18.68 -1.16
N ASP A 124 5.24 19.89 -1.72
CA ASP A 124 4.08 20.65 -2.18
C ASP A 124 3.23 19.89 -3.20
N LEU A 125 3.90 19.15 -4.12
CA LEU A 125 3.20 18.31 -5.09
C LEU A 125 2.46 17.16 -4.41
N LEU A 126 3.08 16.47 -3.45
CA LEU A 126 2.45 15.39 -2.71
C LEU A 126 1.30 15.89 -1.82
N ILE A 127 1.47 17.07 -1.19
CA ILE A 127 0.39 17.73 -0.42
C ILE A 127 -0.79 18.02 -1.33
N ALA A 128 -0.54 18.57 -2.53
CA ALA A 128 -1.60 18.85 -3.49
C ALA A 128 -2.30 17.57 -3.97
N ASP A 129 -1.59 16.43 -4.14
CA ASP A 129 -2.22 15.13 -4.44
C ASP A 129 -3.20 14.70 -3.33
N VAL A 130 -2.86 14.97 -2.07
CA VAL A 130 -3.71 14.63 -0.92
C VAL A 130 -4.87 15.62 -0.75
N VAL A 131 -4.65 16.91 -0.98
CA VAL A 131 -5.62 17.98 -0.64
C VAL A 131 -6.51 18.36 -1.82
N GLU A 132 -5.94 18.52 -3.01
CA GLU A 132 -6.63 19.00 -4.20
C GLU A 132 -7.08 17.86 -5.11
N GLY A 133 -6.18 16.91 -5.40
CA GLY A 133 -6.40 15.77 -6.26
C GLY A 133 -5.16 15.39 -7.07
N VAL A 134 -5.08 14.12 -7.45
CA VAL A 134 -3.95 13.59 -8.22
C VAL A 134 -4.01 14.02 -9.68
N ASP A 135 -2.84 14.11 -10.33
CA ASP A 135 -2.78 14.43 -11.76
C ASP A 135 -3.32 13.27 -12.62
N ALA A 136 -4.23 13.60 -13.56
CA ALA A 136 -4.81 12.65 -14.50
C ALA A 136 -3.77 12.01 -15.43
N GLY A 137 -2.67 12.70 -15.69
CA GLY A 137 -1.56 12.27 -16.54
C GLY A 137 -0.38 11.66 -15.77
N ASP A 138 -0.53 11.44 -14.46
CA ASP A 138 0.50 10.89 -13.57
C ASP A 138 1.87 11.60 -13.69
N TYR A 139 1.84 12.92 -13.90
CA TYR A 139 3.03 13.76 -14.08
C TYR A 139 3.94 13.35 -15.28
N MET A 140 3.37 12.63 -16.24
CA MET A 140 4.09 12.21 -17.46
C MET A 140 4.07 13.26 -18.57
N GLY A 141 3.32 14.35 -18.39
CA GLY A 141 3.19 15.45 -19.34
C GLY A 141 3.67 16.78 -18.77
N PRO A 142 3.76 17.84 -19.61
CA PRO A 142 4.21 19.16 -19.20
C PRO A 142 3.14 19.96 -18.41
N LEU A 143 1.90 19.50 -18.43
CA LEU A 143 0.78 20.17 -17.76
C LEU A 143 0.17 19.24 -16.72
N VAL A 144 0.04 19.73 -15.49
CA VAL A 144 -0.67 19.05 -14.42
C VAL A 144 -2.18 19.30 -14.58
N LYS A 145 -2.96 18.22 -14.67
CA LYS A 145 -4.43 18.25 -14.73
C LYS A 145 -4.98 17.49 -13.52
N ARG A 146 -5.24 18.22 -12.44
CA ARG A 146 -5.76 17.60 -11.22
C ARG A 146 -7.16 17.07 -11.44
N THR A 147 -7.36 15.86 -10.94
CA THR A 147 -8.68 15.22 -10.83
C THR A 147 -9.32 15.59 -9.50
N ASP A 148 -10.56 15.16 -9.28
CA ASP A 148 -11.23 15.16 -7.99
C ASP A 148 -10.85 13.98 -7.09
N ILE A 149 -10.08 13.02 -7.63
CA ILE A 149 -9.54 11.87 -6.88
C ILE A 149 -8.35 12.33 -6.05
N ARG A 150 -8.47 12.23 -4.72
CA ARG A 150 -7.43 12.63 -3.78
C ARG A 150 -6.72 11.40 -3.20
N ALA A 151 -5.41 11.52 -3.01
CA ALA A 151 -4.64 10.44 -2.38
C ALA A 151 -5.01 10.27 -0.89
N GLY A 152 -5.18 9.03 -0.45
CA GLY A 152 -5.50 8.67 0.92
C GLY A 152 -4.30 8.14 1.72
N CYS A 153 -3.17 7.88 1.06
CA CYS A 153 -1.90 7.51 1.71
C CYS A 153 -0.71 7.93 0.84
N ILE A 154 0.48 7.90 1.43
CA ILE A 154 1.72 8.31 0.78
C ILE A 154 2.69 7.13 0.75
N LYS A 155 3.19 6.76 -0.42
CA LYS A 155 4.20 5.70 -0.59
C LYS A 155 5.61 6.25 -0.49
N TRP A 156 6.49 5.48 0.17
CA TRP A 156 7.94 5.68 0.10
C TRP A 156 8.65 4.34 0.00
N ALA A 157 9.79 4.30 -0.68
CA ALA A 157 10.52 3.06 -0.93
C ALA A 157 12.01 3.21 -0.75
N THR A 158 12.70 2.10 -0.41
CA THR A 158 14.16 2.05 -0.33
C THR A 158 14.76 0.89 -1.11
N ALA A 159 16.00 1.08 -1.55
CA ALA A 159 16.79 0.10 -2.28
C ALA A 159 17.23 -1.08 -1.39
N TYR A 160 17.80 -2.09 -2.00
CA TYR A 160 18.33 -3.26 -1.31
C TYR A 160 19.53 -2.89 -0.41
N GLY A 161 19.38 -3.15 0.89
CA GLY A 161 20.42 -2.98 1.91
C GLY A 161 20.87 -1.54 2.18
N ARG A 162 20.19 -0.53 1.65
CA ARG A 162 20.52 0.89 1.84
C ARG A 162 19.37 1.82 1.53
N ILE A 163 19.44 3.03 2.08
CA ILE A 163 18.65 4.20 1.68
C ILE A 163 19.59 5.09 0.85
N THR A 164 19.28 5.32 -0.43
CA THR A 164 20.12 6.15 -1.31
C THR A 164 19.87 7.64 -1.06
N ASP A 165 20.79 8.52 -1.51
CA ASP A 165 20.61 9.98 -1.38
C ASP A 165 19.30 10.47 -2.03
N TRP A 166 18.91 9.85 -3.15
CA TRP A 166 17.65 10.14 -3.83
C TRP A 166 16.44 9.71 -2.96
N GLU A 167 16.55 8.56 -2.30
CA GLU A 167 15.51 8.04 -1.41
C GLU A 167 15.46 8.84 -0.09
N VAL A 168 16.58 9.34 0.40
CA VAL A 168 16.62 10.33 1.50
C VAL A 168 15.85 11.59 1.11
N LYS A 169 16.12 12.14 -0.07
CA LYS A 169 15.44 13.34 -0.60
C LYS A 169 13.93 13.13 -0.70
N THR A 170 13.49 12.03 -1.31
CA THR A 170 12.06 11.73 -1.45
C THR A 170 11.41 11.39 -0.12
N GLY A 171 12.11 10.71 0.80
CA GLY A 171 11.64 10.43 2.14
C GLY A 171 11.43 11.69 2.99
N GLN A 172 12.29 12.70 2.84
CA GLN A 172 12.09 14.01 3.47
C GLN A 172 10.82 14.70 2.95
N ALA A 173 10.60 14.67 1.63
CA ALA A 173 9.39 15.25 1.03
C ALA A 173 8.12 14.51 1.49
N VAL A 174 8.15 13.17 1.52
CA VAL A 174 7.06 12.32 2.02
C VAL A 174 6.76 12.62 3.50
N ALA A 175 7.78 12.78 4.34
CA ALA A 175 7.61 13.12 5.74
C ALA A 175 6.97 14.50 5.94
N ILE A 176 7.37 15.50 5.15
CA ILE A 176 6.75 16.83 5.16
C ILE A 176 5.28 16.70 4.77
N ALA A 177 4.98 16.04 3.65
CA ALA A 177 3.62 15.88 3.17
C ALA A 177 2.71 15.15 4.18
N SER A 178 3.20 14.09 4.82
CA SER A 178 2.45 13.38 5.86
C SER A 178 2.14 14.26 7.06
N LYS A 179 3.11 15.05 7.55
CA LYS A 179 2.91 15.95 8.68
C LYS A 179 1.93 17.09 8.37
N GLU A 180 2.02 17.66 7.18
CA GLU A 180 1.18 18.78 6.76
C GLU A 180 -0.27 18.36 6.47
N THR A 181 -0.47 17.13 5.99
CA THR A 181 -1.79 16.63 5.62
C THR A 181 -2.44 15.74 6.67
N GLY A 182 -1.65 15.02 7.45
CA GLY A 182 -2.08 13.95 8.35
C GLY A 182 -2.14 12.56 7.68
N ALA A 183 -1.94 12.45 6.37
CA ALA A 183 -2.04 11.20 5.63
C ALA A 183 -0.96 10.18 6.06
N PRO A 184 -1.30 8.88 6.23
CA PRO A 184 -0.35 7.84 6.62
C PRO A 184 0.65 7.52 5.51
N ILE A 185 1.82 7.01 5.91
CA ILE A 185 2.88 6.55 5.03
C ILE A 185 2.90 5.03 5.02
N ASN A 186 2.68 4.42 3.84
CA ASN A 186 2.87 3.00 3.61
C ASN A 186 4.09 2.79 2.70
N THR A 187 5.03 1.93 3.11
CA THR A 187 6.33 1.89 2.46
C THR A 187 6.57 0.65 1.59
N HIS A 188 7.73 0.60 0.97
CA HIS A 188 8.28 -0.57 0.30
C HIS A 188 9.73 -0.77 0.75
N VAL A 189 10.07 -1.97 1.23
CA VAL A 189 11.46 -2.39 1.40
C VAL A 189 11.85 -3.42 0.34
N THR A 190 13.07 -3.31 -0.18
CA THR A 190 13.57 -4.27 -1.15
C THR A 190 14.08 -5.52 -0.42
N ALA A 191 13.47 -6.67 -0.73
CA ALA A 191 13.84 -7.98 -0.18
C ALA A 191 13.89 -8.04 1.37
N GLY A 192 13.02 -7.28 2.05
CA GLY A 192 12.94 -7.26 3.51
C GLY A 192 14.12 -6.56 4.21
N THR A 193 14.88 -5.72 3.47
CA THR A 193 16.02 -4.97 4.04
C THR A 193 15.65 -3.53 4.36
N CYS A 194 16.35 -2.89 5.30
CA CYS A 194 16.16 -1.50 5.71
C CYS A 194 14.82 -1.16 6.37
N GLY A 195 14.04 -2.13 6.84
CA GLY A 195 12.74 -1.85 7.49
C GLY A 195 12.88 -1.02 8.78
N PRO A 196 13.70 -1.44 9.77
CA PRO A 196 13.95 -0.65 10.96
C PRO A 196 14.57 0.72 10.67
N GLU A 197 15.44 0.80 9.66
CA GLU A 197 16.05 2.05 9.20
C GLU A 197 15.04 3.00 8.58
N GLN A 198 14.08 2.48 7.79
CA GLN A 198 12.98 3.27 7.25
C GLN A 198 12.11 3.87 8.36
N ALA A 199 11.68 3.04 9.30
CA ALA A 199 10.86 3.49 10.43
C ALA A 199 11.57 4.59 11.21
N ARG A 200 12.84 4.37 11.56
CA ARG A 200 13.65 5.33 12.30
C ARG A 200 13.86 6.63 11.53
N PHE A 201 14.17 6.53 10.22
CA PHE A 201 14.32 7.71 9.35
C PHE A 201 13.07 8.59 9.36
N LEU A 202 11.89 8.02 9.16
CA LEU A 202 10.64 8.78 9.13
C LEU A 202 10.29 9.38 10.49
N ILE A 203 10.53 8.65 11.58
CA ILE A 203 10.36 9.14 12.96
C ILE A 203 11.31 10.32 13.23
N ASP A 204 12.58 10.23 12.82
CA ASP A 204 13.58 11.30 12.96
C ASP A 204 13.21 12.55 12.13
N GLN A 205 12.43 12.39 11.03
CA GLN A 205 11.83 13.49 10.29
C GLN A 205 10.54 14.05 10.97
N GLY A 206 10.14 13.49 12.11
CA GLY A 206 9.00 13.94 12.92
C GLY A 206 7.64 13.37 12.50
N VAL A 207 7.62 12.27 11.76
CA VAL A 207 6.37 11.52 11.48
C VAL A 207 6.00 10.70 12.71
N ALA A 208 4.73 10.75 13.13
CA ALA A 208 4.24 9.94 14.22
C ALA A 208 4.31 8.44 13.89
N PRO A 209 4.85 7.57 14.76
CA PRO A 209 5.08 6.15 14.44
C PRO A 209 3.82 5.42 13.96
N GLU A 210 2.67 5.71 14.56
CA GLU A 210 1.38 5.11 14.18
C GLU A 210 0.89 5.49 12.78
N LYS A 211 1.57 6.42 12.10
CA LYS A 211 1.33 6.79 10.71
C LYS A 211 2.28 6.13 9.72
N ILE A 212 3.11 5.19 10.18
CA ILE A 212 4.13 4.52 9.37
C ILE A 212 3.82 3.03 9.30
N ALA A 213 3.72 2.48 8.10
CA ALA A 213 3.68 1.04 7.83
C ALA A 213 4.85 0.63 6.94
N ILE A 214 5.58 -0.42 7.37
CA ILE A 214 6.73 -0.94 6.63
C ILE A 214 6.28 -2.12 5.79
N GLY A 215 6.12 -1.89 4.47
CA GLY A 215 5.66 -2.87 3.48
C GLY A 215 6.75 -3.83 3.03
N HIS A 216 6.36 -5.04 2.62
CA HIS A 216 7.21 -6.14 2.16
C HIS A 216 8.23 -6.65 3.19
N ILE A 217 8.07 -6.29 4.47
CA ILE A 217 9.06 -6.64 5.51
C ILE A 217 9.06 -8.15 5.82
N GLN A 218 7.99 -8.88 5.54
CA GLN A 218 7.93 -10.34 5.70
C GLN A 218 8.96 -11.09 4.84
N ARG A 219 9.56 -10.46 3.83
CA ARG A 219 10.68 -11.03 3.07
C ARG A 219 11.94 -11.23 3.93
N ASN A 220 12.01 -10.53 5.06
CA ASN A 220 12.83 -10.87 6.21
C ASN A 220 11.94 -11.58 7.24
N TRP A 221 12.13 -12.87 7.43
CA TRP A 221 11.30 -13.68 8.31
C TRP A 221 11.76 -13.73 9.77
N ASP A 222 12.84 -13.01 10.14
CA ASP A 222 13.30 -12.93 11.51
C ASP A 222 12.35 -12.04 12.34
N PRO A 223 11.64 -12.60 13.35
CA PRO A 223 10.73 -11.83 14.20
C PRO A 223 11.42 -10.66 14.91
N TRP A 224 12.69 -10.77 15.22
CA TRP A 224 13.46 -9.69 15.86
C TRP A 224 13.47 -8.42 15.01
N VAL A 225 13.58 -8.54 13.68
CA VAL A 225 13.54 -7.39 12.76
C VAL A 225 12.17 -6.71 12.79
N HIS A 226 11.09 -7.49 12.82
CA HIS A 226 9.73 -6.96 12.94
C HIS A 226 9.50 -6.27 14.28
N GLU A 227 10.01 -6.85 15.36
CA GLU A 227 9.93 -6.25 16.70
C GLU A 227 10.62 -4.89 16.78
N GLN A 228 11.76 -4.70 16.09
CA GLN A 228 12.43 -3.41 16.01
C GLN A 228 11.53 -2.31 15.42
N ILE A 229 10.60 -2.68 14.53
CA ILE A 229 9.66 -1.76 13.91
C ILE A 229 8.47 -1.51 14.84
N VAL A 230 7.76 -2.58 15.23
CA VAL A 230 6.51 -2.43 16.01
C VAL A 230 6.74 -1.85 17.41
N ALA A 231 7.91 -2.07 18.00
CA ALA A 231 8.29 -1.46 19.27
C ALA A 231 8.39 0.08 19.22
N THR A 232 8.52 0.67 18.03
CA THR A 232 8.47 2.13 17.86
C THR A 232 7.03 2.67 17.87
N GLY A 233 6.03 1.83 17.70
CA GLY A 233 4.63 2.19 17.44
C GLY A 233 4.25 2.11 15.95
N ALA A 234 5.21 1.88 15.04
CA ALA A 234 4.95 1.71 13.61
C ALA A 234 4.32 0.35 13.31
N TYR A 235 3.72 0.22 12.13
CA TYR A 235 3.12 -1.01 11.63
C TYR A 235 4.09 -1.79 10.76
N VAL A 236 3.92 -3.11 10.73
CA VAL A 236 4.51 -4.00 9.73
C VAL A 236 3.44 -4.47 8.76
N GLU A 237 3.76 -4.52 7.49
CA GLU A 237 2.85 -5.02 6.47
C GLU A 237 3.36 -6.34 5.92
N LEU A 238 2.57 -7.39 6.12
CA LEU A 238 2.84 -8.75 5.63
C LEU A 238 2.06 -8.95 4.34
N ASP A 239 2.55 -8.36 3.28
CA ASP A 239 1.98 -8.46 1.94
C ASP A 239 2.60 -9.58 1.11
N GLY A 240 2.01 -9.89 -0.03
CA GLY A 240 2.49 -10.98 -0.89
C GLY A 240 2.30 -12.37 -0.29
N THR A 241 1.18 -12.61 0.38
CA THR A 241 0.80 -13.87 1.05
C THR A 241 0.72 -15.09 0.14
N ASN A 242 0.67 -14.96 -1.17
CA ASN A 242 0.69 -16.07 -2.12
C ASN A 242 2.06 -16.27 -2.79
N ARG A 243 3.11 -15.60 -2.33
CA ARG A 243 4.43 -15.54 -2.99
C ARG A 243 5.46 -16.45 -2.33
N ILE A 244 5.20 -17.74 -2.33
CA ILE A 244 6.10 -18.76 -1.72
C ILE A 244 7.53 -18.73 -2.28
N LYS A 245 7.74 -18.17 -3.48
CA LYS A 245 9.10 -18.00 -4.05
C LYS A 245 9.99 -17.02 -3.25
N TYR A 246 9.39 -16.11 -2.47
CA TYR A 246 10.13 -15.20 -1.61
C TYR A 246 10.16 -15.71 -0.18
N VAL A 247 8.99 -16.06 0.37
CA VAL A 247 8.82 -16.53 1.75
C VAL A 247 7.66 -17.52 1.78
N PRO A 248 7.84 -18.74 2.30
CA PRO A 248 6.73 -19.66 2.48
C PRO A 248 5.72 -19.12 3.50
N ASP A 249 4.43 -19.37 3.29
CA ASP A 249 3.36 -18.89 4.18
C ASP A 249 3.52 -19.33 5.64
N HIS A 250 4.15 -20.50 5.87
CA HIS A 250 4.50 -20.95 7.22
C HIS A 250 5.34 -19.90 8.00
N ALA A 251 6.28 -19.20 7.34
CA ALA A 251 7.06 -18.17 7.99
C ALA A 251 6.18 -16.95 8.37
N ARG A 252 5.19 -16.60 7.54
CA ARG A 252 4.21 -15.53 7.87
C ARG A 252 3.34 -15.95 9.05
N VAL A 253 2.84 -17.19 9.06
CA VAL A 253 2.09 -17.74 10.20
C VAL A 253 2.90 -17.62 11.48
N ASN A 254 4.19 -17.97 11.44
CA ASN A 254 5.07 -17.82 12.60
C ASN A 254 5.24 -16.36 13.03
N LEU A 255 5.43 -15.43 12.10
CA LEU A 255 5.49 -14.00 12.41
C LEU A 255 4.20 -13.51 13.09
N LEU A 256 3.02 -13.86 12.55
CA LEU A 256 1.73 -13.51 13.15
C LEU A 256 1.61 -14.03 14.59
N ARG A 257 2.04 -15.28 14.84
CA ARG A 257 2.00 -15.91 16.15
C ARG A 257 2.93 -15.19 17.14
N VAL A 258 4.21 -15.02 16.78
CA VAL A 258 5.19 -14.38 17.65
C VAL A 258 4.83 -12.93 17.97
N LEU A 259 4.43 -12.15 16.96
CA LEU A 259 4.04 -10.76 17.18
C LEU A 259 2.73 -10.65 17.96
N GLY A 260 1.76 -11.55 17.72
CA GLY A 260 0.51 -11.60 18.47
C GLY A 260 0.73 -11.92 19.94
N GLU A 261 1.53 -12.95 20.26
CA GLU A 261 1.89 -13.34 21.62
C GLU A 261 2.62 -12.25 22.41
N LYS A 262 3.37 -11.39 21.69
CA LYS A 262 4.06 -10.22 22.29
C LYS A 262 3.17 -8.97 22.39
N GLY A 263 1.90 -9.04 21.98
CA GLY A 263 0.97 -7.94 22.07
C GLY A 263 0.98 -6.95 20.91
N TYR A 264 1.70 -7.24 19.82
CA TYR A 264 1.82 -6.38 18.64
C TYR A 264 0.79 -6.69 17.54
N GLY A 265 -0.19 -7.57 17.81
CA GLY A 265 -1.17 -8.01 16.82
C GLY A 265 -1.98 -6.89 16.15
N LYS A 266 -2.13 -5.74 16.82
CA LYS A 266 -2.83 -4.56 16.29
C LYS A 266 -1.99 -3.70 15.33
N GLN A 267 -0.70 -3.97 15.20
CA GLN A 267 0.24 -3.24 14.34
C GLN A 267 0.64 -4.03 13.10
N ILE A 268 -0.20 -4.97 12.67
CA ILE A 268 0.04 -5.82 11.50
C ILE A 268 -1.01 -5.52 10.44
N LEU A 269 -0.55 -5.23 9.22
CA LEU A 269 -1.38 -5.12 8.02
C LEU A 269 -1.17 -6.34 7.13
N LEU A 270 -2.20 -6.71 6.36
CA LEU A 270 -2.14 -7.75 5.33
C LEU A 270 -2.39 -7.15 3.95
N GLY A 271 -1.74 -7.74 2.94
CA GLY A 271 -1.92 -7.40 1.55
C GLY A 271 -1.42 -8.50 0.63
N THR A 272 -1.76 -8.45 -0.65
CA THR A 272 -1.30 -9.45 -1.61
C THR A 272 -0.22 -8.96 -2.55
N ASP A 273 -0.04 -7.65 -2.76
CA ASP A 273 0.91 -7.05 -3.71
C ASP A 273 0.86 -7.74 -5.09
N SER A 274 -0.36 -7.98 -5.60
CA SER A 274 -0.61 -8.68 -6.87
C SER A 274 -0.42 -7.77 -8.10
N GLY A 275 0.64 -6.95 -8.06
CA GLY A 275 0.96 -5.91 -9.03
C GLY A 275 1.48 -6.39 -10.39
N LYS A 276 1.25 -7.66 -10.75
CA LYS A 276 1.61 -8.25 -12.05
C LYS A 276 0.46 -9.04 -12.63
N SER A 277 0.34 -9.05 -13.95
CA SER A 277 -0.69 -9.82 -14.63
C SER A 277 -0.61 -11.32 -14.29
N SER A 278 0.60 -11.88 -14.22
CA SER A 278 0.84 -13.28 -13.83
C SER A 278 0.47 -13.61 -12.37
N TYR A 279 0.10 -12.62 -11.56
CA TYR A 279 -0.29 -12.81 -10.16
C TYR A 279 -1.79 -12.68 -9.92
N GLN A 280 -2.57 -12.36 -10.95
CA GLN A 280 -4.00 -12.13 -10.86
C GLN A 280 -4.80 -13.25 -11.54
N LYS A 281 -5.88 -13.71 -10.89
CA LYS A 281 -6.76 -14.78 -11.41
C LYS A 281 -7.39 -14.42 -12.74
N ALA A 282 -7.80 -13.17 -12.91
CA ALA A 282 -8.40 -12.68 -14.14
C ALA A 282 -7.45 -12.81 -15.35
N TYR A 283 -6.13 -12.92 -15.12
CA TYR A 283 -5.12 -13.20 -16.14
C TYR A 283 -4.69 -14.67 -16.20
N GLY A 284 -5.35 -15.55 -15.44
CA GLY A 284 -5.08 -17.00 -15.46
C GLY A 284 -4.18 -17.52 -14.36
N SER A 285 -3.85 -16.72 -13.36
CA SER A 285 -3.16 -17.20 -12.15
C SER A 285 -4.10 -18.08 -11.31
N VAL A 286 -3.51 -18.98 -10.53
CA VAL A 286 -4.24 -19.81 -9.54
C VAL A 286 -4.66 -18.97 -8.32
N THR A 287 -3.90 -17.95 -7.98
CA THR A 287 -4.15 -17.04 -6.86
C THR A 287 -4.30 -15.61 -7.36
N GLY A 288 -4.95 -14.76 -6.60
CA GLY A 288 -5.19 -13.36 -6.95
C GLY A 288 -5.28 -12.46 -5.72
N ILE A 289 -5.84 -11.28 -5.92
CA ILE A 289 -6.04 -10.26 -4.88
C ILE A 289 -6.91 -10.77 -3.71
N ASP A 290 -7.77 -11.75 -3.98
CA ASP A 290 -8.66 -12.38 -2.99
C ASP A 290 -7.98 -13.39 -2.06
N PHE A 291 -6.68 -13.64 -2.20
CA PHE A 291 -6.01 -14.74 -1.48
C PHE A 291 -6.15 -14.63 0.04
N ASP A 292 -6.03 -13.45 0.61
CA ASP A 292 -6.12 -13.27 2.05
C ASP A 292 -7.49 -13.67 2.62
N PRO A 293 -8.63 -13.14 2.16
CA PRO A 293 -9.93 -13.56 2.68
C PRO A 293 -10.37 -14.94 2.20
N ALA A 294 -9.97 -15.38 0.99
CA ALA A 294 -10.42 -16.65 0.42
C ALA A 294 -9.66 -17.87 0.95
N VAL A 295 -8.36 -17.73 1.22
CA VAL A 295 -7.45 -18.86 1.51
C VAL A 295 -6.68 -18.68 2.79
N PHE A 296 -5.99 -17.54 2.97
CA PHE A 296 -5.07 -17.37 4.09
C PHE A 296 -5.79 -17.23 5.43
N ALA A 297 -6.84 -16.43 5.50
CA ALA A 297 -7.63 -16.28 6.73
C ALA A 297 -8.35 -17.58 7.16
N PRO A 298 -9.00 -18.35 6.27
CA PRO A 298 -9.49 -19.69 6.63
C PRO A 298 -8.39 -20.59 7.18
N ARG A 299 -7.22 -20.65 6.52
CA ARG A 299 -6.07 -21.41 7.02
C ARG A 299 -5.66 -21.00 8.42
N LEU A 300 -5.55 -19.69 8.69
CA LEU A 300 -5.17 -19.20 10.03
C LEU A 300 -6.15 -19.70 11.11
N ILE A 301 -7.44 -19.71 10.82
CA ILE A 301 -8.49 -20.11 11.75
C ILE A 301 -8.56 -21.62 11.88
N ASP A 302 -8.72 -22.32 10.75
CA ASP A 302 -9.13 -23.73 10.72
C ASP A 302 -7.93 -24.68 10.88
N ASP A 303 -6.74 -24.34 10.35
CA ASP A 303 -5.55 -25.20 10.36
C ASP A 303 -4.51 -24.75 11.41
N GLU A 304 -4.34 -23.45 11.62
CA GLU A 304 -3.29 -22.89 12.47
C GLU A 304 -3.80 -22.50 13.88
N GLY A 305 -5.12 -22.52 14.09
CA GLY A 305 -5.77 -22.34 15.40
C GLY A 305 -5.73 -20.89 15.92
N PHE A 306 -5.63 -19.89 15.03
CA PHE A 306 -5.75 -18.49 15.44
C PHE A 306 -7.19 -18.15 15.84
N ASP A 307 -7.32 -17.28 16.84
CA ASP A 307 -8.62 -16.73 17.25
C ASP A 307 -9.29 -15.97 16.10
N ARG A 308 -10.60 -16.17 15.91
CA ARG A 308 -11.37 -15.49 14.86
C ARG A 308 -11.36 -13.98 15.01
N ALA A 309 -11.39 -13.46 16.26
CA ALA A 309 -11.32 -12.02 16.50
C ALA A 309 -9.97 -11.44 16.11
N TYR A 310 -8.88 -12.18 16.36
CA TYR A 310 -7.55 -11.79 15.90
C TYR A 310 -7.46 -11.73 14.38
N VAL A 311 -7.98 -12.75 13.67
CA VAL A 311 -8.00 -12.75 12.20
C VAL A 311 -8.91 -11.64 11.65
N GLN A 312 -10.04 -11.35 12.32
CA GLN A 312 -10.90 -10.21 11.97
C GLN A 312 -10.17 -8.88 12.12
N ASP A 313 -9.36 -8.70 13.18
CA ASP A 313 -8.52 -7.53 13.34
C ASP A 313 -7.49 -7.38 12.20
N LEU A 314 -6.84 -8.48 11.79
CA LEU A 314 -5.88 -8.47 10.67
C LEU A 314 -6.53 -8.07 9.34
N LEU A 315 -7.75 -8.55 9.08
CA LEU A 315 -8.45 -8.28 7.82
C LEU A 315 -9.16 -6.92 7.80
N VAL A 316 -9.60 -6.40 8.95
CA VAL A 316 -10.49 -5.23 9.02
C VAL A 316 -9.96 -4.17 9.98
N GLY A 317 -9.84 -4.50 11.27
CA GLY A 317 -9.65 -3.52 12.33
C GLY A 317 -8.32 -2.77 12.25
N ASN A 318 -7.23 -3.47 11.98
CA ASN A 318 -5.89 -2.89 11.96
C ASN A 318 -5.74 -1.88 10.81
N ALA A 319 -6.18 -2.25 9.61
CA ALA A 319 -6.11 -1.37 8.45
C ALA A 319 -7.07 -0.17 8.58
N ALA A 320 -8.28 -0.38 9.12
CA ALA A 320 -9.19 0.71 9.40
C ALA A 320 -8.58 1.73 10.38
N ALA A 321 -7.84 1.26 11.39
CA ALA A 321 -7.13 2.14 12.33
C ALA A 321 -5.92 2.85 11.67
N PHE A 322 -5.14 2.14 10.87
CA PHE A 322 -3.95 2.70 10.22
C PHE A 322 -4.28 3.76 9.17
N PHE A 323 -5.26 3.48 8.28
CA PHE A 323 -5.64 4.40 7.21
C PHE A 323 -6.57 5.52 7.68
N ALA A 324 -7.02 5.50 8.94
CA ALA A 324 -7.79 6.59 9.53
C ALA A 324 -6.87 7.75 9.96
N TRP A 325 -7.23 8.97 9.59
CA TRP A 325 -6.49 10.17 9.97
C TRP A 325 -7.39 11.40 10.07
N ASP A 326 -6.97 12.37 10.86
CA ASP A 326 -7.63 13.67 10.94
C ASP A 326 -6.94 14.62 9.97
N PRO A 327 -7.65 15.10 8.91
CA PRO A 327 -7.05 16.06 8.01
C PRO A 327 -6.62 17.31 8.78
N VAL A 328 -5.35 17.69 8.61
CA VAL A 328 -4.88 18.98 9.15
C VAL A 328 -5.71 20.08 8.50
N LYS A 329 -6.33 20.93 9.30
CA LYS A 329 -7.14 22.03 8.77
C LYS A 329 -6.21 22.97 8.01
N ALA A 330 -6.47 23.15 6.71
CA ALA A 330 -5.82 24.15 5.88
C ALA A 330 -6.09 25.56 6.38
#